data_d30b32b972adec8a8c9b18b489be557d
#
_entry.id   d30b32b972adec8a8c9b18b489be557d
#
_cell.length_a   1.000
_cell.length_b   1.000
_cell.length_c   1.000
_cell.angle_alpha   90.00
_cell.angle_beta   90.00
_cell.angle_gamma   90.00
#
_symmetry.space_group_name_H-M   'P 1'
#
loop_
_entity.id
_entity.type
_entity.pdbx_description
1 polymer ?
#
loop_
_entity_poly.entity_id
_entity_poly.type
_entity_poly.pdbx_seq_one_letter_code
_entity_poly.pdbx_strand_id
1 'polypeptide(L)'
;AIDTKMPKKDGYFENDEYIVTYAFGHLFTLYDIEKYRDDYSPNEKYLWKLDNLPFFPNEFKFGLTNDEGVIKQFKTIRTLINRDDVDIVINAGDSDREGEIIVRIILKYALKTDKKICRLWMPDQTPKTIKKELDEMKEDSFYDSLANEGLARTYVDWCYGINLTRFSTIKARTLLRVG
;
A
#
# COMPACT_ATOMS: atom_id res chain seq x y z
N ALA A 1 1.29 24.62 4.05
CA ALA A 1 1.87 25.07 2.78
C ALA A 1 0.78 25.49 1.80
N ILE A 2 -0.25 24.66 1.67
CA ILE A 2 -1.40 24.93 0.75
C ILE A 2 -2.32 25.96 1.39
N ASP A 3 -2.77 25.68 2.62
CA ASP A 3 -3.57 26.60 3.42
C ASP A 3 -3.40 26.26 4.91
N THR A 4 -3.26 27.28 5.75
CA THR A 4 -3.12 27.12 7.20
C THR A 4 -4.47 26.95 7.91
N LYS A 5 -5.59 27.19 7.23
CA LYS A 5 -6.95 27.17 7.79
C LYS A 5 -7.85 26.10 7.19
N MET A 6 -7.27 25.06 6.56
CA MET A 6 -8.05 23.99 5.96
C MET A 6 -8.87 23.25 7.02
N PRO A 7 -10.21 23.22 6.93
CA PRO A 7 -11.06 22.53 7.89
C PRO A 7 -10.74 21.04 8.00
N LYS A 8 -10.60 20.58 9.24
CA LYS A 8 -10.39 19.15 9.52
C LYS A 8 -11.73 18.41 9.50
N LYS A 9 -11.78 17.31 8.79
CA LYS A 9 -12.89 16.35 8.78
C LYS A 9 -12.39 14.98 9.26
N ASP A 10 -13.27 14.00 9.33
CA ASP A 10 -12.90 12.65 9.77
C ASP A 10 -12.08 11.94 8.67
N GLY A 11 -10.77 11.82 8.91
CA GLY A 11 -9.82 11.18 8.00
C GLY A 11 -9.27 12.07 6.86
N TYR A 12 -9.62 13.36 6.81
CA TYR A 12 -9.12 14.27 5.78
C TYR A 12 -9.27 15.76 6.16
N PHE A 13 -8.70 16.64 5.34
CA PHE A 13 -8.87 18.09 5.37
C PHE A 13 -9.40 18.55 4.01
N GLU A 14 -10.21 19.59 3.98
CA GLU A 14 -10.82 20.05 2.74
C GLU A 14 -11.04 21.57 2.76
N ASN A 15 -10.74 22.21 1.63
CA ASN A 15 -11.14 23.57 1.29
C ASN A 15 -11.70 23.60 -0.14
N ASP A 16 -11.88 24.78 -0.71
CA ASP A 16 -12.49 24.92 -2.04
C ASP A 16 -11.62 24.39 -3.20
N GLU A 17 -10.29 24.25 -3.00
CA GLU A 17 -9.35 23.83 -4.04
C GLU A 17 -8.76 22.43 -3.79
N TYR A 18 -8.61 22.02 -2.53
CA TYR A 18 -7.88 20.82 -2.15
C TYR A 18 -8.62 19.96 -1.15
N ILE A 19 -8.50 18.65 -1.37
CA ILE A 19 -8.81 17.62 -0.38
C ILE A 19 -7.49 16.93 -0.03
N VAL A 20 -7.10 16.95 1.23
CA VAL A 20 -5.88 16.28 1.72
C VAL A 20 -6.27 15.15 2.65
N THR A 21 -5.96 13.93 2.25
CA THR A 21 -6.13 12.74 3.08
C THR A 21 -4.78 12.06 3.30
N TYR A 22 -4.72 11.06 4.15
CA TYR A 22 -3.48 10.40 4.53
C TYR A 22 -3.66 8.89 4.67
N ALA A 23 -2.55 8.17 4.49
CA ALA A 23 -2.42 6.80 4.94
C ALA A 23 -1.48 6.76 6.15
N PHE A 24 -1.76 5.92 7.12
CA PHE A 24 -0.90 5.70 8.28
C PHE A 24 -0.10 4.39 8.10
N GLY A 25 0.81 4.43 7.13
CA GLY A 25 1.60 3.27 6.72
C GLY A 25 0.88 2.39 5.67
N HIS A 26 1.23 1.13 5.62
CA HIS A 26 0.67 0.18 4.66
C HIS A 26 -0.79 -0.15 4.98
N LEU A 27 -1.72 0.30 4.13
CA LEU A 27 -3.13 -0.13 4.22
C LEU A 27 -3.34 -1.54 3.62
N PHE A 28 -2.47 -1.93 2.70
CA PHE A 28 -2.50 -3.23 2.03
C PHE A 28 -1.23 -4.03 2.32
N THR A 29 -1.38 -5.32 2.48
CA THR A 29 -0.28 -6.27 2.64
C THR A 29 -0.39 -7.39 1.61
N LEU A 30 0.73 -8.01 1.25
CA LEU A 30 0.70 -9.20 0.41
C LEU A 30 -0.10 -10.32 1.10
N TYR A 31 -0.80 -11.10 0.30
CA TYR A 31 -1.51 -12.28 0.78
C TYR A 31 -0.52 -13.26 1.41
N ASP A 32 -0.97 -13.94 2.45
CA ASP A 32 -0.27 -15.10 2.99
C ASP A 32 -0.48 -16.33 2.08
N ILE A 33 0.41 -17.33 2.17
CA ILE A 33 0.41 -18.53 1.31
C ILE A 33 -0.97 -19.20 1.27
N GLU A 34 -1.65 -19.26 2.41
CA GLU A 34 -2.96 -19.89 2.53
C GLU A 34 -4.01 -19.29 1.59
N LYS A 35 -3.95 -17.97 1.37
CA LYS A 35 -4.91 -17.27 0.49
C LYS A 35 -4.72 -17.54 -1.00
N TYR A 36 -3.65 -18.23 -1.37
CA TYR A 36 -3.41 -18.68 -2.75
C TYR A 36 -3.94 -20.08 -3.02
N ARG A 37 -4.50 -20.75 -2.03
CA ARG A 37 -5.07 -22.10 -2.18
C ARG A 37 -6.50 -22.00 -2.70
N ASP A 38 -6.89 -22.92 -3.55
CA ASP A 38 -8.25 -23.01 -4.11
C ASP A 38 -9.30 -23.36 -3.03
N ASP A 39 -8.87 -24.08 -1.98
CA ASP A 39 -9.70 -24.52 -0.85
C ASP A 39 -9.57 -23.56 0.37
N TYR A 40 -9.12 -22.33 0.16
CA TYR A 40 -8.94 -21.39 1.27
C TYR A 40 -10.26 -21.05 1.96
N SER A 41 -10.27 -21.21 3.29
CA SER A 41 -11.35 -20.77 4.18
C SER A 41 -10.77 -19.91 5.30
N PRO A 42 -11.29 -18.68 5.53
CA PRO A 42 -10.77 -17.79 6.58
C PRO A 42 -10.80 -18.35 8.01
N ASN A 43 -11.67 -19.32 8.24
CA ASN A 43 -11.91 -19.91 9.58
C ASN A 43 -11.12 -21.22 9.79
N GLU A 44 -10.40 -21.70 8.79
CA GLU A 44 -9.64 -22.94 8.90
C GLU A 44 -8.17 -22.68 9.19
N LYS A 45 -7.58 -23.48 10.07
CA LYS A 45 -6.14 -23.49 10.34
C LYS A 45 -5.44 -24.46 9.40
N TYR A 46 -4.62 -23.93 8.52
CA TYR A 46 -3.78 -24.73 7.65
C TYR A 46 -2.49 -25.16 8.36
N LEU A 47 -2.18 -26.44 8.29
CA LEU A 47 -0.90 -26.96 8.76
C LEU A 47 0.17 -26.74 7.70
N TRP A 48 1.22 -26.06 8.05
CA TRP A 48 2.38 -25.90 7.18
C TRP A 48 3.14 -27.21 7.06
N LYS A 49 3.46 -27.59 5.83
CA LYS A 49 4.20 -28.80 5.48
C LYS A 49 5.44 -28.43 4.66
N LEU A 50 6.53 -29.21 4.83
CA LEU A 50 7.76 -28.98 4.05
C LEU A 50 7.53 -29.19 2.55
N ASP A 51 6.68 -30.12 2.18
CA ASP A 51 6.37 -30.45 0.78
C ASP A 51 5.74 -29.26 0.02
N ASN A 52 5.21 -28.28 0.74
CA ASN A 52 4.63 -27.06 0.17
C ASN A 52 5.62 -25.89 0.09
N LEU A 53 6.89 -26.13 0.39
CA LEU A 53 7.95 -25.12 0.38
C LEU A 53 9.09 -25.54 -0.57
N PRO A 54 9.75 -24.61 -1.27
CA PRO A 54 9.46 -23.17 -1.26
C PRO A 54 8.20 -22.84 -2.06
N PHE A 55 7.44 -21.86 -1.60
CA PHE A 55 6.24 -21.34 -2.26
C PHE A 55 6.55 -20.05 -3.00
N PHE A 56 6.14 -19.98 -4.26
CA PHE A 56 6.20 -18.78 -5.11
C PHE A 56 4.85 -18.62 -5.82
N PRO A 57 4.12 -17.53 -5.60
CA PRO A 57 2.86 -17.33 -6.30
C PRO A 57 3.09 -16.97 -7.77
N ASN A 58 2.20 -17.41 -8.65
CA ASN A 58 2.22 -17.02 -10.06
C ASN A 58 1.92 -15.52 -10.24
N GLU A 59 1.12 -14.95 -9.34
CA GLU A 59 0.76 -13.55 -9.30
C GLU A 59 0.70 -13.09 -7.84
N PHE A 60 1.38 -11.99 -7.52
CA PHE A 60 1.31 -11.39 -6.18
C PHE A 60 0.00 -10.63 -5.99
N LYS A 61 -0.71 -10.91 -4.91
CA LYS A 61 -1.98 -10.28 -4.56
C LYS A 61 -1.85 -9.53 -3.24
N PHE A 62 -2.42 -8.34 -3.22
CA PHE A 62 -2.51 -7.54 -2.01
C PHE A 62 -3.92 -7.61 -1.43
N GLY A 63 -4.02 -7.58 -0.12
CA GLY A 63 -5.27 -7.49 0.60
C GLY A 63 -5.27 -6.34 1.58
N LEU A 64 -6.42 -5.71 1.75
CA LEU A 64 -6.60 -4.70 2.78
C LEU A 64 -6.36 -5.32 4.15
N THR A 65 -5.57 -4.65 4.98
CA THR A 65 -5.29 -5.10 6.35
C THR A 65 -6.59 -5.15 7.15
N ASN A 66 -6.80 -6.24 7.87
CA ASN A 66 -8.02 -6.44 8.68
C ASN A 66 -7.90 -5.70 10.03
N ASP A 67 -7.94 -4.37 9.94
CA ASP A 67 -7.96 -3.43 11.06
C ASP A 67 -9.08 -2.41 10.81
N GLU A 68 -9.88 -2.12 11.81
CA GLU A 68 -11.05 -1.22 11.68
C GLU A 68 -10.66 0.19 11.24
N GLY A 69 -9.55 0.71 11.78
CA GLY A 69 -9.02 2.03 11.42
C GLY A 69 -8.54 2.07 9.97
N VAL A 70 -7.82 1.02 9.54
CA VAL A 70 -7.35 0.86 8.15
C VAL A 70 -8.54 0.79 7.19
N ILE A 71 -9.53 -0.04 7.51
CA ILE A 71 -10.74 -0.21 6.69
C ILE A 71 -11.50 1.10 6.57
N LYS A 72 -11.66 1.83 7.70
CA LYS A 72 -12.33 3.13 7.73
C LYS A 72 -11.58 4.15 6.87
N GLN A 73 -10.28 4.26 7.05
CA GLN A 73 -9.46 5.22 6.31
C GLN A 73 -9.43 4.90 4.81
N PHE A 74 -9.30 3.64 4.43
CA PHE A 74 -9.39 3.23 3.03
C PHE A 74 -10.74 3.58 2.40
N LYS A 75 -11.85 3.37 3.11
CA LYS A 75 -13.18 3.78 2.66
C LYS A 75 -13.27 5.29 2.44
N THR A 76 -12.70 6.09 3.37
CA THR A 76 -12.62 7.55 3.25
C THR A 76 -11.84 7.95 1.99
N ILE A 77 -10.62 7.43 1.81
CA ILE A 77 -9.81 7.70 0.62
C ILE A 77 -10.57 7.32 -0.66
N ARG A 78 -11.13 6.12 -0.71
CA ARG A 78 -11.89 5.64 -1.88
C ARG A 78 -13.09 6.51 -2.20
N THR A 79 -13.77 7.03 -1.20
CA THR A 79 -14.91 7.94 -1.39
C THR A 79 -14.43 9.28 -1.96
N LEU A 80 -13.38 9.84 -1.40
CA LEU A 80 -12.87 11.15 -1.79
C LEU A 80 -12.33 11.16 -3.22
N ILE A 81 -11.47 10.21 -3.59
CA ILE A 81 -10.83 10.20 -4.91
C ILE A 81 -11.80 9.89 -6.06
N ASN A 82 -12.98 9.35 -5.77
CA ASN A 82 -14.01 9.05 -6.77
C ASN A 82 -15.13 10.10 -6.82
N ARG A 83 -14.99 11.22 -6.13
CA ARG A 83 -15.93 12.34 -6.23
C ARG A 83 -15.86 12.96 -7.63
N ASP A 84 -17.01 13.41 -8.13
CA ASP A 84 -17.11 14.02 -9.47
C ASP A 84 -16.41 15.39 -9.55
N ASP A 85 -16.27 16.09 -8.42
CA ASP A 85 -15.58 17.37 -8.30
C ASP A 85 -14.06 17.26 -8.09
N VAL A 86 -13.50 16.05 -8.13
CA VAL A 86 -12.06 15.81 -8.07
C VAL A 86 -11.53 15.50 -9.47
N ASP A 87 -10.80 16.44 -10.04
CA ASP A 87 -10.23 16.33 -11.39
C ASP A 87 -8.88 15.60 -11.39
N ILE A 88 -8.05 15.86 -10.37
CA ILE A 88 -6.69 15.37 -10.31
C ILE A 88 -6.45 14.70 -8.94
N VAL A 89 -5.85 13.53 -8.98
CA VAL A 89 -5.37 12.83 -7.78
C VAL A 89 -3.87 13.05 -7.64
N ILE A 90 -3.43 13.56 -6.49
CA ILE A 90 -2.02 13.83 -6.23
C ILE A 90 -1.45 12.75 -5.29
N ASN A 91 -0.52 11.97 -5.81
CA ASN A 91 0.30 11.08 -5.01
C ASN A 91 1.36 11.91 -4.28
N ALA A 92 1.17 12.11 -2.98
CA ALA A 92 2.06 12.85 -2.09
C ALA A 92 2.74 11.94 -1.05
N GLY A 93 2.97 10.68 -1.40
CA GLY A 93 3.75 9.75 -0.57
C GLY A 93 5.19 10.22 -0.37
N ASP A 94 5.90 9.64 0.58
CA ASP A 94 7.30 9.96 0.85
C ASP A 94 8.16 9.82 -0.43
N SER A 95 9.22 10.63 -0.49
CA SER A 95 10.08 10.70 -1.68
C SER A 95 11.09 9.55 -1.71
N ASP A 96 10.58 8.34 -1.59
CA ASP A 96 11.33 7.10 -1.71
C ASP A 96 10.46 6.02 -2.39
N ARG A 97 11.07 4.85 -2.65
CA ARG A 97 10.37 3.73 -3.31
C ARG A 97 9.27 3.11 -2.45
N GLU A 98 9.37 3.17 -1.12
CA GLU A 98 8.36 2.62 -0.21
C GLU A 98 7.12 3.52 -0.18
N GLY A 99 7.30 4.84 0.01
CA GLY A 99 6.23 5.82 -0.08
C GLY A 99 5.52 5.79 -1.44
N GLU A 100 6.28 5.57 -2.51
CA GLU A 100 5.74 5.42 -3.87
C GLU A 100 4.78 4.24 -3.98
N ILE A 101 5.19 3.04 -3.55
CA ILE A 101 4.35 1.84 -3.67
C ILE A 101 3.16 1.84 -2.71
N ILE A 102 3.30 2.42 -1.52
CA ILE A 102 2.18 2.53 -0.56
C ILE A 102 1.00 3.24 -1.22
N VAL A 103 1.25 4.40 -1.79
CA VAL A 103 0.18 5.21 -2.41
C VAL A 103 -0.33 4.55 -3.69
N ARG A 104 0.55 4.05 -4.57
CA ARG A 104 0.12 3.38 -5.81
C ARG A 104 -0.74 2.15 -5.56
N ILE A 105 -0.44 1.35 -4.55
CA ILE A 105 -1.29 0.21 -4.18
C ILE A 105 -2.66 0.71 -3.71
N ILE A 106 -2.71 1.75 -2.89
CA ILE A 106 -3.98 2.35 -2.47
C ILE A 106 -4.79 2.83 -3.68
N LEU A 107 -4.17 3.57 -4.59
CA LEU A 107 -4.84 4.08 -5.80
C LEU A 107 -5.34 2.95 -6.70
N LYS A 108 -4.55 1.89 -6.90
CA LYS A 108 -4.94 0.71 -7.67
C LYS A 108 -6.26 0.09 -7.19
N TYR A 109 -6.47 0.03 -5.86
CA TYR A 109 -7.66 -0.58 -5.28
C TYR A 109 -8.79 0.41 -4.98
N ALA A 110 -8.50 1.70 -4.94
CA ALA A 110 -9.47 2.73 -4.59
C ALA A 110 -10.12 3.37 -5.80
N LEU A 111 -9.39 3.63 -6.89
CA LEU A 111 -9.91 4.25 -8.11
C LEU A 111 -10.93 3.33 -8.79
N LYS A 112 -12.06 3.92 -9.21
CA LYS A 112 -13.12 3.25 -9.96
C LYS A 112 -13.18 3.70 -11.43
N THR A 113 -12.71 4.91 -11.68
CA THR A 113 -12.67 5.55 -12.99
C THR A 113 -11.27 6.05 -13.25
N ASP A 114 -10.92 6.15 -14.51
CA ASP A 114 -9.64 6.72 -14.90
C ASP A 114 -9.63 8.22 -14.56
N LYS A 115 -8.64 8.64 -13.77
CA LYS A 115 -8.40 10.02 -13.37
C LYS A 115 -6.94 10.37 -13.60
N LYS A 116 -6.68 11.63 -13.88
CA LYS A 116 -5.32 12.12 -13.98
C LYS A 116 -4.62 11.97 -12.61
N ILE A 117 -3.48 11.30 -12.59
CA ILE A 117 -2.66 11.15 -11.39
C ILE A 117 -1.36 11.91 -11.59
N CYS A 118 -1.03 12.77 -10.65
CA CYS A 118 0.22 13.50 -10.59
C CYS A 118 1.01 13.09 -9.34
N ARG A 119 2.32 13.17 -9.43
CA ARG A 119 3.24 12.90 -8.32
C ARG A 119 3.82 14.20 -7.78
N LEU A 120 3.55 14.48 -6.51
CA LEU A 120 4.19 15.53 -5.74
C LEU A 120 5.43 14.95 -5.05
N TRP A 121 6.61 15.24 -5.59
CA TRP A 121 7.87 14.76 -5.05
C TRP A 121 8.44 15.74 -4.03
N MET A 122 8.39 15.39 -2.75
CA MET A 122 8.78 16.29 -1.66
C MET A 122 10.08 15.82 -1.00
N PRO A 123 11.25 16.31 -1.43
CA PRO A 123 12.52 15.98 -0.78
C PRO A 123 12.61 16.49 0.65
N ASP A 124 11.88 17.54 0.98
CA ASP A 124 11.63 18.02 2.33
C ASP A 124 10.18 18.56 2.46
N GLN A 125 9.72 18.74 3.70
CA GLN A 125 8.34 19.17 3.99
C GLN A 125 8.26 20.66 4.35
N THR A 126 9.20 21.49 3.91
CA THR A 126 9.10 22.94 4.13
C THR A 126 7.99 23.55 3.24
N PRO A 127 7.27 24.56 3.72
CA PRO A 127 6.25 25.23 2.92
C PRO A 127 6.76 25.75 1.57
N LYS A 128 8.01 26.18 1.51
CA LYS A 128 8.65 26.65 0.27
C LYS A 128 8.83 25.53 -0.74
N THR A 129 9.37 24.40 -0.29
CA THR A 129 9.57 23.23 -1.15
C THR A 129 8.24 22.68 -1.64
N ILE A 130 7.25 22.51 -0.74
CA ILE A 130 5.93 22.00 -1.13
C ILE A 130 5.28 22.87 -2.20
N LYS A 131 5.33 24.21 -2.08
CA LYS A 131 4.78 25.12 -3.09
C LYS A 131 5.48 24.94 -4.45
N LYS A 132 6.81 24.93 -4.44
CA LYS A 132 7.60 24.74 -5.66
C LYS A 132 7.25 23.41 -6.34
N GLU A 133 7.24 22.33 -5.58
CA GLU A 133 6.97 20.99 -6.13
C GLU A 133 5.52 20.80 -6.59
N LEU A 134 4.55 21.55 -6.02
CA LEU A 134 3.18 21.61 -6.53
C LEU A 134 3.11 22.24 -7.93
N ASP A 135 3.91 23.28 -8.17
CA ASP A 135 3.98 23.93 -9.49
C ASP A 135 4.72 23.09 -10.52
N GLU A 136 5.64 22.22 -10.07
CA GLU A 136 6.52 21.40 -10.90
C GLU A 136 6.11 19.91 -10.93
N MET A 137 4.90 19.57 -10.46
CA MET A 137 4.43 18.17 -10.41
C MET A 137 4.55 17.47 -11.76
N LYS A 138 4.99 16.23 -11.72
CA LYS A 138 5.05 15.35 -12.89
C LYS A 138 3.87 14.38 -12.89
N GLU A 139 3.58 13.82 -14.05
CA GLU A 139 2.66 12.69 -14.13
C GLU A 139 3.22 11.50 -13.34
N ASP A 140 2.32 10.73 -12.72
CA ASP A 140 2.69 9.58 -11.87
C ASP A 140 3.52 8.55 -12.63
N SER A 141 3.24 8.37 -13.93
CA SER A 141 3.98 7.47 -14.83
C SER A 141 5.47 7.79 -14.96
N PHE A 142 5.90 9.02 -14.71
CA PHE A 142 7.32 9.38 -14.69
C PHE A 142 8.11 8.57 -13.64
N TYR A 143 7.44 8.09 -12.61
CA TYR A 143 8.01 7.32 -11.50
C TYR A 143 7.77 5.80 -11.60
N ASP A 144 7.35 5.29 -12.75
CA ASP A 144 7.06 3.85 -12.93
C ASP A 144 8.27 2.96 -12.64
N SER A 145 9.48 3.39 -13.03
CA SER A 145 10.69 2.63 -12.72
C SER A 145 10.94 2.50 -11.21
N LEU A 146 10.70 3.58 -10.46
CA LEU A 146 10.82 3.58 -9.00
C LEU A 146 9.76 2.68 -8.35
N ALA A 147 8.52 2.74 -8.83
CA ALA A 147 7.44 1.89 -8.36
C ALA A 147 7.72 0.41 -8.63
N ASN A 148 8.22 0.08 -9.83
CA ASN A 148 8.59 -1.29 -10.20
C ASN A 148 9.74 -1.81 -9.34
N GLU A 149 10.76 -0.98 -9.05
CA GLU A 149 11.83 -1.33 -8.11
C GLU A 149 11.28 -1.64 -6.72
N GLY A 150 10.41 -0.78 -6.19
CA GLY A 150 9.77 -0.96 -4.89
C GLY A 150 8.94 -2.24 -4.82
N LEU A 151 8.13 -2.51 -5.83
CA LEU A 151 7.33 -3.74 -5.92
C LEU A 151 8.22 -4.99 -6.01
N ALA A 152 9.24 -4.96 -6.87
CA ALA A 152 10.17 -6.09 -7.02
C ALA A 152 10.84 -6.43 -5.67
N ARG A 153 11.31 -5.41 -4.94
CA ARG A 153 11.88 -5.62 -3.60
C ARG A 153 10.85 -6.22 -2.65
N THR A 154 9.65 -5.66 -2.60
CA THR A 154 8.56 -6.17 -1.73
C THR A 154 8.28 -7.65 -2.01
N TYR A 155 8.26 -8.06 -3.27
CA TYR A 155 8.02 -9.44 -3.66
C TYR A 155 9.18 -10.38 -3.26
N VAL A 156 10.42 -9.94 -3.46
CA VAL A 156 11.61 -10.71 -3.06
C VAL A 156 11.66 -10.86 -1.55
N ASP A 157 11.48 -9.77 -0.81
CA ASP A 157 11.49 -9.79 0.65
C ASP A 157 10.37 -10.70 1.21
N TRP A 158 9.19 -10.67 0.59
CA TRP A 158 8.09 -11.56 0.96
C TRP A 158 8.42 -13.03 0.66
N CYS A 159 8.91 -13.35 -0.55
CA CYS A 159 9.27 -14.72 -0.91
C CYS A 159 10.32 -15.30 0.04
N TYR A 160 11.34 -14.50 0.34
CA TYR A 160 12.40 -14.93 1.25
C TYR A 160 11.87 -15.10 2.67
N GLY A 161 11.20 -14.07 3.20
CA GLY A 161 10.71 -14.05 4.56
C GLY A 161 9.69 -15.14 4.87
N ILE A 162 8.68 -15.31 3.99
CA ILE A 162 7.62 -16.30 4.24
C ILE A 162 8.15 -17.74 4.20
N ASN A 163 8.98 -18.06 3.22
CA ASN A 163 9.53 -19.42 3.07
C ASN A 163 10.47 -19.76 4.23
N LEU A 164 11.39 -18.86 4.60
CA LEU A 164 12.32 -19.11 5.71
C LEU A 164 11.60 -19.22 7.06
N THR A 165 10.66 -18.32 7.32
CA THR A 165 9.90 -18.36 8.59
C THR A 165 9.16 -19.68 8.73
N ARG A 166 8.49 -20.15 7.67
CA ARG A 166 7.74 -21.40 7.71
C ARG A 166 8.65 -22.60 7.80
N PHE A 167 9.72 -22.63 7.02
CA PHE A 167 10.72 -23.71 7.10
C PHE A 167 11.31 -23.81 8.50
N SER A 168 11.77 -22.70 9.08
CA SER A 168 12.36 -22.68 10.42
C SER A 168 11.36 -23.12 11.49
N THR A 169 10.11 -22.67 11.40
CA THR A 169 9.05 -23.06 12.36
C THR A 169 8.75 -24.55 12.30
N ILE A 170 8.67 -25.14 11.11
CA ILE A 170 8.41 -26.58 10.95
C ILE A 170 9.59 -27.38 11.51
N LYS A 171 10.82 -26.99 11.20
CA LYS A 171 12.03 -27.66 11.70
C LYS A 171 12.18 -27.54 13.23
N ALA A 172 11.95 -26.35 13.78
CA ALA A 172 12.00 -26.15 15.24
C ALA A 172 10.95 -27.02 15.98
N ARG A 173 9.71 -27.09 15.45
CA ARG A 173 8.66 -27.97 16.02
C ARG A 173 9.05 -29.44 15.96
N THR A 174 9.74 -29.87 14.90
CA THR A 174 10.23 -31.25 14.76
C THR A 174 11.32 -31.55 15.80
N LEU A 175 12.26 -30.62 15.99
CA LEU A 175 13.34 -30.77 16.98
C LEU A 175 12.82 -30.79 18.44
N LEU A 176 11.81 -29.97 18.73
CA LEU A 176 11.20 -29.92 20.08
C LEU A 176 10.31 -31.12 20.41
N ARG A 177 9.93 -31.94 19.42
CA ARG A 177 9.16 -33.18 19.62
C ARG A 177 10.01 -34.41 19.84
N VAL A 178 11.32 -34.32 19.71
CA VAL A 178 12.28 -35.42 19.84
C VAL A 178 13.01 -35.38 21.18
N GLY A 179 12.62 -34.43 22.07
CA GLY A 179 13.14 -34.31 23.43
C GLY A 179 12.16 -34.79 24.50
#